data_8006a2b47169e5535bc8808902439773
#
_entry.id   8006a2b47169e5535bc8808902439773
#
_cell.length_a   1.000
_cell.length_b   1.000
_cell.length_c   1.000
_cell.angle_alpha   90.00
_cell.angle_beta   90.00
_cell.angle_gamma   90.00
#
_symmetry.space_group_name_H-M   'P 1'
#
loop_
_entity.id
_entity.type
_entity.pdbx_description
1 polymer ?
#
loop_
_entity_poly.entity_id
_entity_poly.type
_entity_poly.pdbx_seq_one_letter_code
_entity_poly.pdbx_strand_id
1 'polypeptide(L)'
;MRTLTIHIEPDTEAALEHAGRQFADAWQSGEYAGEHLSFESPAALFRLLTPARWGVLETLQQAGHCGLRELARLLERDASAVHRDIAALIERGIVEKDEEGKLFVPFGRIHAEIDLMPKAA
;
A
#
# COMPACT_ATOMS: atom_id res chain seq x y z
N MET A 1 7.59 -13.98 -3.17
CA MET A 1 6.43 -13.06 -3.21
C MET A 1 6.80 -11.75 -2.52
N ARG A 2 6.58 -10.62 -3.19
CA ARG A 2 6.78 -9.32 -2.55
C ARG A 2 5.66 -9.05 -1.56
N THR A 3 6.01 -8.59 -0.38
CA THR A 3 5.06 -8.26 0.67
C THR A 3 5.22 -6.80 1.06
N LEU A 4 4.12 -6.06 1.12
CA LEU A 4 4.06 -4.73 1.69
C LEU A 4 3.48 -4.83 3.09
N THR A 5 4.22 -4.38 4.09
CA THR A 5 3.72 -4.31 5.47
C THR A 5 3.46 -2.86 5.84
N ILE A 6 2.24 -2.58 6.29
CA ILE A 6 1.81 -1.24 6.69
C ILE A 6 1.82 -1.17 8.22
N HIS A 7 2.49 -0.16 8.75
CA HIS A 7 2.64 0.05 10.19
C HIS A 7 2.06 1.38 10.61
N ILE A 8 1.64 1.45 11.86
CA ILE A 8 1.32 2.72 12.50
C ILE A 8 2.50 3.12 13.36
N GLU A 9 3.08 4.29 13.07
CA GLU A 9 4.27 4.79 13.76
C GLU A 9 4.04 6.25 14.13
N PRO A 10 3.59 6.54 15.37
CA PRO A 10 3.28 7.90 15.79
C PRO A 10 4.49 8.82 15.84
N ASP A 11 5.69 8.26 15.98
CA ASP A 11 6.93 8.99 16.10
C ASP A 11 7.74 8.85 14.81
N THR A 12 7.89 9.94 14.09
CA THR A 12 8.65 9.97 12.82
C THR A 12 10.10 9.53 13.01
N GLU A 13 10.73 9.92 14.13
CA GLU A 13 12.10 9.52 14.43
C GLU A 13 12.19 8.01 14.64
N ALA A 14 11.27 7.44 15.41
CA ALA A 14 11.20 6.00 15.61
C ALA A 14 10.94 5.25 14.30
N ALA A 15 10.11 5.81 13.42
CA ALA A 15 9.84 5.22 12.11
C ALA A 15 11.10 5.17 11.24
N LEU A 16 11.89 6.25 11.26
CA LEU A 16 13.15 6.30 10.52
C LEU A 16 14.18 5.32 11.06
N GLU A 17 14.29 5.20 12.39
CA GLU A 17 15.18 4.24 13.02
C GLU A 17 14.78 2.81 12.67
N HIS A 18 13.50 2.50 12.72
CA HIS A 18 12.97 1.18 12.37
C HIS A 18 13.30 0.82 10.92
N ALA A 19 13.07 1.74 9.99
CA ALA A 19 13.39 1.55 8.58
C ALA A 19 14.89 1.34 8.38
N GLY A 20 15.72 2.10 9.08
CA GLY A 20 17.18 1.96 9.01
C GLY A 20 17.65 0.60 9.50
N ARG A 21 17.10 0.11 10.60
CA ARG A 21 17.44 -1.22 11.12
C ARG A 21 17.03 -2.32 10.17
N GLN A 22 15.85 -2.23 9.57
CA GLN A 22 15.39 -3.22 8.60
C GLN A 22 16.28 -3.25 7.37
N PHE A 23 16.70 -2.10 6.88
CA PHE A 23 17.63 -2.00 5.77
C PHE A 23 18.97 -2.66 6.11
N ALA A 24 19.51 -2.36 7.29
CA ALA A 24 20.78 -2.92 7.73
C ALA A 24 20.70 -4.44 7.89
N ASP A 25 19.62 -4.95 8.48
CA ASP A 25 19.40 -6.38 8.64
C ASP A 25 19.31 -7.09 7.29
N ALA A 26 18.56 -6.53 6.34
CA ALA A 26 18.44 -7.09 5.00
C ALA A 26 19.79 -7.10 4.27
N TRP A 27 20.57 -6.03 4.44
CA TRP A 27 21.91 -5.94 3.84
C TRP A 27 22.85 -7.01 4.39
N GLN A 28 22.83 -7.22 5.72
CA GLN A 28 23.70 -8.19 6.37
C GLN A 28 23.31 -9.63 6.09
N SER A 29 22.00 -9.92 6.10
CA SER A 29 21.51 -11.29 5.90
C SER A 29 21.46 -11.70 4.43
N GLY A 30 21.39 -10.74 3.52
CA GLY A 30 21.14 -11.00 2.12
C GLY A 30 19.73 -11.50 1.84
N GLU A 31 18.84 -11.44 2.82
CA GLU A 31 17.46 -11.89 2.70
C GLU A 31 16.53 -10.72 2.39
N TYR A 32 15.44 -11.03 1.66
CA TYR A 32 14.41 -10.04 1.39
C TYR A 32 13.61 -9.77 2.65
N ALA A 33 13.68 -8.53 3.14
CA ALA A 33 13.00 -8.12 4.38
C ALA A 33 11.58 -7.59 4.16
N GLY A 34 11.12 -7.56 2.91
CA GLY A 34 9.83 -6.96 2.57
C GLY A 34 9.93 -5.45 2.39
N GLU A 35 8.83 -4.85 2.04
CA GLU A 35 8.69 -3.40 1.89
C GLU A 35 7.74 -2.90 2.97
N HIS A 36 7.99 -1.67 3.45
CA HIS A 36 7.26 -1.12 4.59
C HIS A 36 6.74 0.27 4.27
N LEU A 37 5.54 0.54 4.74
CA LEU A 37 4.90 1.84 4.62
C LEU A 37 4.34 2.20 6.00
N SER A 38 4.72 3.37 6.51
CA SER A 38 4.31 3.81 7.84
C SER A 38 3.34 4.98 7.76
N PHE A 39 2.38 4.98 8.68
CA PHE A 39 1.44 6.08 8.88
C PHE A 39 1.52 6.54 10.33
N GLU A 40 1.32 7.82 10.57
CA GLU A 40 1.40 8.37 11.92
C GLU A 40 0.22 7.99 12.81
N SER A 41 -0.90 7.57 12.20
CA SER A 41 -2.10 7.16 12.93
C SER A 41 -2.95 6.24 12.08
N PRO A 42 -3.84 5.43 12.71
CA PRO A 42 -4.83 4.67 11.95
C PRO A 42 -5.74 5.56 11.09
N ALA A 43 -6.09 6.75 11.58
CA ALA A 43 -6.89 7.69 10.81
C ALA A 43 -6.21 8.12 9.52
N ALA A 44 -4.88 8.35 9.56
CA ALA A 44 -4.12 8.67 8.36
C ALA A 44 -4.12 7.51 7.36
N LEU A 45 -3.98 6.29 7.84
CA LEU A 45 -4.07 5.09 7.01
C LEU A 45 -5.45 4.97 6.35
N PHE A 46 -6.52 5.16 7.12
CA PHE A 46 -7.88 5.03 6.60
C PHE A 46 -8.25 6.14 5.61
N ARG A 47 -7.61 7.31 5.71
CA ARG A 47 -7.79 8.37 4.70
C ARG A 47 -7.20 7.98 3.35
N LEU A 48 -6.11 7.22 3.35
CA LEU A 48 -5.55 6.71 2.10
C LEU A 48 -6.27 5.45 1.64
N LEU A 49 -6.34 4.43 2.51
CA LEU A 49 -6.97 3.15 2.18
C LEU A 49 -8.43 3.12 2.61
N THR A 50 -9.24 3.86 1.87
CA THR A 50 -10.70 3.83 2.04
C THR A 50 -11.24 2.48 1.57
N PRO A 51 -12.47 2.12 1.95
CA PRO A 51 -13.09 0.90 1.41
C PRO A 51 -13.10 0.85 -0.11
N ALA A 52 -13.35 2.00 -0.77
CA ALA A 52 -13.34 2.06 -2.23
C ALA A 52 -11.96 1.75 -2.80
N ARG A 53 -10.90 2.30 -2.22
CA ARG A 53 -9.52 2.06 -2.66
C ARG A 53 -9.07 0.65 -2.34
N TRP A 54 -9.50 0.11 -1.22
CA TRP A 54 -9.24 -1.29 -0.90
C TRP A 54 -9.83 -2.21 -1.96
N GLY A 55 -11.05 -1.92 -2.41
CA GLY A 55 -11.68 -2.65 -3.52
C GLY A 55 -10.89 -2.55 -4.81
N VAL A 56 -10.30 -1.39 -5.10
CA VAL A 56 -9.41 -1.22 -6.25
C VAL A 56 -8.21 -2.18 -6.15
N LEU A 57 -7.58 -2.27 -4.98
CA LEU A 57 -6.44 -3.16 -4.77
C LEU A 57 -6.83 -4.63 -4.92
N GLU A 58 -7.96 -5.03 -4.36
CA GLU A 58 -8.43 -6.41 -4.50
C GLU A 58 -8.66 -6.79 -5.96
N THR A 59 -9.30 -5.90 -6.71
CA THR A 59 -9.60 -6.14 -8.13
C THR A 59 -8.32 -6.19 -8.96
N LEU A 60 -7.37 -5.28 -8.70
CA LEU A 60 -6.09 -5.29 -9.41
C LEU A 60 -5.27 -6.55 -9.12
N GLN A 61 -5.26 -7.02 -7.87
CA GLN A 61 -4.55 -8.27 -7.54
C GLN A 61 -5.13 -9.45 -8.30
N GLN A 62 -6.44 -9.49 -8.48
CA GLN A 62 -7.10 -10.55 -9.24
C GLN A 62 -6.82 -10.43 -10.74
N ALA A 63 -6.88 -9.21 -11.28
CA ALA A 63 -6.74 -8.97 -12.72
C ALA A 63 -5.29 -9.06 -13.20
N GLY A 64 -4.33 -8.80 -12.31
CA GLY A 64 -2.92 -8.66 -12.68
C GLY A 64 -2.67 -7.28 -13.27
N HIS A 65 -2.34 -7.18 -14.55
CA HIS A 65 -2.16 -5.90 -15.24
C HIS A 65 -3.44 -5.50 -15.97
N CYS A 66 -3.88 -4.28 -15.75
CA CYS A 66 -5.20 -3.83 -16.20
C CYS A 66 -5.19 -2.34 -16.56
N GLY A 67 -5.79 -1.99 -17.68
CA GLY A 67 -5.96 -0.59 -18.05
C GLY A 67 -6.99 0.11 -17.18
N LEU A 68 -6.93 1.44 -17.12
CA LEU A 68 -7.81 2.22 -16.24
C LEU A 68 -9.30 2.02 -16.57
N ARG A 69 -9.65 2.07 -17.84
CA ARG A 69 -11.06 1.93 -18.25
C ARG A 69 -11.59 0.52 -17.97
N GLU A 70 -10.77 -0.48 -18.21
CA GLU A 70 -11.14 -1.85 -17.90
C GLU A 70 -11.33 -2.03 -16.39
N LEU A 71 -10.43 -1.45 -15.58
CA LEU A 71 -10.55 -1.47 -14.13
C LEU A 71 -11.85 -0.80 -13.66
N ALA A 72 -12.17 0.37 -14.22
CA ALA A 72 -13.41 1.07 -13.89
C ALA A 72 -14.64 0.23 -14.22
N ARG A 73 -14.60 -0.46 -15.35
CA ARG A 73 -15.69 -1.36 -15.76
C ARG A 73 -15.82 -2.54 -14.79
N LEU A 74 -14.71 -3.16 -14.40
CA LEU A 74 -14.71 -4.26 -13.43
C LEU A 74 -15.26 -3.83 -12.07
N LEU A 75 -14.96 -2.60 -11.67
CA LEU A 75 -15.42 -2.03 -10.40
C LEU A 75 -16.84 -1.46 -10.49
N GLU A 76 -17.39 -1.36 -11.70
CA GLU A 76 -18.69 -0.70 -11.96
C GLU A 76 -18.71 0.72 -11.40
N ARG A 77 -17.62 1.47 -11.63
CA ARG A 77 -17.44 2.84 -11.13
C ARG A 77 -17.03 3.76 -12.26
N ASP A 78 -17.30 5.05 -12.07
CA ASP A 78 -16.86 6.09 -13.00
C ASP A 78 -15.34 6.14 -13.13
N ALA A 79 -14.84 6.21 -14.36
CA ALA A 79 -13.41 6.21 -14.63
C ALA A 79 -12.68 7.38 -13.96
N SER A 80 -13.30 8.55 -13.85
CA SER A 80 -12.70 9.72 -13.18
C SER A 80 -12.47 9.44 -11.69
N ALA A 81 -13.44 8.81 -11.03
CA ALA A 81 -13.33 8.45 -9.61
C ALA A 81 -12.24 7.40 -9.41
N VAL A 82 -12.20 6.38 -10.27
CA VAL A 82 -11.16 5.34 -10.20
C VAL A 82 -9.78 5.95 -10.47
N HIS A 83 -9.67 6.86 -11.41
CA HIS A 83 -8.41 7.56 -11.69
C HIS A 83 -7.87 8.30 -10.47
N ARG A 84 -8.74 8.99 -9.72
CA ARG A 84 -8.34 9.68 -8.48
C ARG A 84 -7.84 8.70 -7.43
N ASP A 85 -8.51 7.58 -7.27
CA ASP A 85 -8.07 6.54 -6.33
C ASP A 85 -6.72 5.95 -6.74
N ILE A 86 -6.56 5.66 -8.02
CA ILE A 86 -5.30 5.13 -8.55
C ILE A 86 -4.16 6.13 -8.37
N ALA A 87 -4.40 7.42 -8.64
CA ALA A 87 -3.37 8.45 -8.48
C ALA A 87 -2.86 8.51 -7.03
N ALA A 88 -3.77 8.43 -6.06
CA ALA A 88 -3.39 8.41 -4.65
C ALA A 88 -2.58 7.15 -4.28
N LEU A 89 -2.94 6.01 -4.83
CA LEU A 89 -2.23 4.76 -4.56
C LEU A 89 -0.86 4.70 -5.24
N ILE A 90 -0.74 5.26 -6.45
CA ILE A 90 0.55 5.38 -7.15
C ILE A 90 1.49 6.29 -6.38
N GLU A 91 0.99 7.41 -5.86
CA GLU A 91 1.80 8.36 -5.08
C GLU A 91 2.47 7.69 -3.88
N ARG A 92 1.81 6.72 -3.27
CA ARG A 92 2.34 5.99 -2.12
C ARG A 92 3.05 4.68 -2.50
N GLY A 93 3.17 4.39 -3.79
CA GLY A 93 3.88 3.22 -4.27
C GLY A 93 3.14 1.89 -4.12
N ILE A 94 1.83 1.93 -3.85
CA ILE A 94 1.03 0.72 -3.66
C ILE A 94 0.57 0.16 -5.00
N VAL A 95 0.39 1.04 -5.98
CA VAL A 95 0.06 0.68 -7.37
C VAL A 95 1.15 1.25 -8.28
N GLU A 96 1.47 0.55 -9.32
CA GLU A 96 2.44 0.99 -10.33
C GLU A 96 1.86 0.84 -11.73
N LYS A 97 2.48 1.52 -12.69
CA LYS A 97 2.19 1.36 -14.12
C LYS A 97 3.32 0.57 -14.77
N ASP A 98 2.98 -0.32 -15.68
CA ASP A 98 3.96 -1.02 -16.48
C ASP A 98 4.35 -0.17 -17.71
N GLU A 99 5.21 -0.72 -18.57
CA GLU A 99 5.69 -0.03 -19.77
C GLU A 99 4.58 0.29 -20.77
N GLU A 100 3.49 -0.48 -20.73
CA GLU A 100 2.32 -0.27 -21.60
C GLU A 100 1.29 0.68 -20.96
N GLY A 101 1.57 1.19 -19.77
CA GLY A 101 0.65 2.06 -19.04
C GLY A 101 -0.44 1.32 -18.28
N LYS A 102 -0.37 0.01 -18.20
CA LYS A 102 -1.33 -0.77 -17.41
C LYS A 102 -0.99 -0.71 -15.94
N LEU A 103 -2.03 -0.79 -15.12
CA LEU A 103 -1.94 -0.69 -13.67
C LEU A 103 -1.78 -2.08 -13.06
N PHE A 104 -0.99 -2.17 -12.01
CA PHE A 104 -0.82 -3.43 -11.27
C PHE A 104 -0.39 -3.15 -9.84
N VAL A 105 -0.65 -4.12 -8.96
CA VAL A 105 -0.16 -4.12 -7.58
C VAL A 105 1.11 -4.97 -7.57
N PRO A 106 2.28 -4.39 -7.27
CA PRO A 106 3.54 -5.15 -7.32
C PRO A 106 3.72 -6.12 -6.16
N PHE A 107 2.78 -6.15 -5.21
CA PHE A 107 2.86 -6.99 -4.02
C PHE A 107 1.89 -8.15 -4.12
N GLY A 108 2.39 -9.35 -3.84
CA GLY A 108 1.52 -10.52 -3.74
C GLY A 108 0.73 -10.54 -2.43
N ARG A 109 1.22 -9.79 -1.42
CA ARG A 109 0.58 -9.67 -0.13
C ARG A 109 0.71 -8.23 0.37
N ILE A 110 -0.40 -7.66 0.83
CA ILE A 110 -0.42 -6.40 1.57
C ILE A 110 -0.92 -6.72 2.97
N HIS A 111 -0.08 -6.46 3.96
CA HIS A 111 -0.36 -6.75 5.36
C HIS A 111 -0.36 -5.47 6.16
N ALA A 112 -1.44 -5.18 6.88
CA ALA A 112 -1.53 -4.00 7.73
C ALA A 112 -1.58 -4.42 9.19
N GLU A 113 -0.72 -3.80 10.01
CA GLU A 113 -0.66 -4.03 11.44
C GLU A 113 -1.22 -2.82 12.17
N ILE A 114 -2.37 -2.99 12.81
CA ILE A 114 -3.05 -1.93 13.54
C ILE A 114 -3.43 -2.48 14.90
N ASP A 115 -2.95 -1.80 15.95
CA ASP A 115 -3.30 -2.16 17.31
C ASP A 115 -4.17 -1.08 17.93
N LEU A 116 -5.22 -1.49 18.61
CA LEU A 116 -6.03 -0.61 19.42
C LEU A 116 -5.88 -1.03 20.87
N MET A 117 -5.21 -0.20 21.65
CA MET A 117 -4.94 -0.49 23.05
C MET A 117 -5.43 0.66 23.91
N PRO A 118 -5.87 0.39 25.16
CA PRO A 118 -6.23 1.46 26.09
C PRO A 118 -5.01 2.35 26.34
N LYS A 119 -5.24 3.66 26.43
CA LYS A 119 -4.17 4.57 26.82
C LYS A 119 -3.76 4.27 28.27
N ALA A 120 -2.47 4.33 28.56
CA ALA A 120 -1.97 4.25 29.93
C ALA A 120 -2.57 5.39 30.76
N ALA A 121 -3.05 5.06 31.96
CA ALA A 121 -3.65 6.04 32.86
C ALA A 121 -2.58 6.99 33.42
#